data_2c7af97ffd37e7a909789ceffdb8850b
#
_entry.id   2c7af97ffd37e7a909789ceffdb8850b
#
_cell.length_a   1.000
_cell.length_b   1.000
_cell.length_c   1.000
_cell.angle_alpha   90.00
_cell.angle_beta   90.00
_cell.angle_gamma   90.00
#
_symmetry.space_group_name_H-M   'P 1'
#
loop_
_entity.id
_entity.type
_entity.pdbx_description
1 polymer ?
#
loop_
_entity_poly.entity_id
_entity_poly.type
_entity_poly.pdbx_seq_one_letter_code
_entity_poly.pdbx_strand_id
1 'polypeptide(L)'
;LFGKQKRVNFEMKNFILKLLCFEKGTDQSFGEILATMEWLKIHNAFLYIYEEPVIHLNHELFQMPEQLLLKASELHGNVENIPAIHQKKKAKNIFRFSRLGMSDRAWMVTLLLYANEMLYGILVCDLTDEVLEYGEFLSNQISAAVKMLNLLKNNEDIQKQLEESLYVLKENNLELETLSKKDPLAGICNRRGLFEYAEPMLNKARAAEKTFLVLYADMNN
;
A
#
# COMPACT_ATOMS: atom_id res chain seq x y z
N LEU A 1 3.91 32.72 -28.50
CA LEU A 1 2.78 31.94 -27.93
C LEU A 1 2.89 30.46 -28.28
N PHE A 2 3.07 30.06 -29.54
CA PHE A 2 3.12 28.65 -30.00
C PHE A 2 4.25 27.84 -29.35
N GLY A 3 5.42 28.42 -29.10
CA GLY A 3 6.57 27.76 -28.50
C GLY A 3 6.34 27.46 -26.99
N LYS A 4 5.72 28.39 -26.27
CA LYS A 4 5.42 28.23 -24.83
C LYS A 4 4.43 27.08 -24.62
N GLN A 5 3.35 27.04 -25.43
CA GLN A 5 2.34 25.97 -25.36
C GLN A 5 2.89 24.57 -25.64
N LYS A 6 3.77 24.44 -26.65
CA LYS A 6 4.43 23.16 -26.96
C LYS A 6 5.32 22.69 -25.81
N ARG A 7 6.05 23.59 -25.16
CA ARG A 7 6.91 23.27 -24.02
C ARG A 7 6.06 22.79 -22.82
N VAL A 8 5.01 23.51 -22.48
CA VAL A 8 4.11 23.13 -21.39
C VAL A 8 3.49 21.76 -21.62
N ASN A 9 3.00 21.48 -22.83
CA ASN A 9 2.45 20.17 -23.18
C ASN A 9 3.49 19.04 -23.09
N PHE A 10 4.74 19.32 -23.39
CA PHE A 10 5.82 18.33 -23.23
C PHE A 10 6.10 18.04 -21.76
N GLU A 11 6.21 19.06 -20.92
CA GLU A 11 6.45 18.92 -19.49
C GLU A 11 5.27 18.20 -18.79
N MET A 12 4.03 18.53 -19.16
CA MET A 12 2.84 17.81 -18.68
C MET A 12 2.88 16.31 -19.02
N LYS A 13 3.29 15.96 -20.23
CA LYS A 13 3.46 14.55 -20.62
C LYS A 13 4.55 13.87 -19.80
N ASN A 14 5.68 14.51 -19.60
CA ASN A 14 6.77 13.99 -18.78
C ASN A 14 6.33 13.78 -17.33
N PHE A 15 5.59 14.73 -16.78
CA PHE A 15 5.00 14.62 -15.46
C PHE A 15 4.08 13.39 -15.34
N ILE A 16 3.13 13.22 -16.28
CA ILE A 16 2.25 12.04 -16.31
C ILE A 16 3.05 10.74 -16.42
N LEU A 17 4.04 10.68 -17.31
CA LEU A 17 4.87 9.48 -17.50
C LEU A 17 5.61 9.12 -16.20
N LYS A 18 6.16 10.09 -15.47
CA LYS A 18 6.81 9.83 -14.19
C LYS A 18 5.83 9.36 -13.14
N LEU A 19 4.61 9.92 -13.08
CA LEU A 19 3.56 9.43 -12.20
C LEU A 19 3.12 7.99 -12.51
N LEU A 20 3.10 7.60 -13.80
CA LEU A 20 2.78 6.23 -14.21
C LEU A 20 3.92 5.23 -13.89
N CYS A 21 5.16 5.71 -13.91
CA CYS A 21 6.35 4.93 -13.52
C CYS A 21 6.60 4.97 -12.01
N PHE A 22 5.65 5.47 -11.24
CA PHE A 22 5.71 5.58 -9.78
C PHE A 22 5.73 4.17 -9.17
N GLU A 23 6.92 3.58 -9.14
CA GLU A 23 7.10 2.23 -8.63
C GLU A 23 6.93 2.20 -7.11
N LYS A 24 6.01 1.33 -6.66
CA LYS A 24 5.88 0.76 -5.31
C LYS A 24 6.34 1.67 -4.17
N GLY A 25 5.76 2.87 -4.05
CA GLY A 25 5.73 3.60 -2.79
C GLY A 25 7.05 3.79 -2.04
N THR A 26 8.19 3.75 -2.73
CA THR A 26 9.45 4.14 -2.12
C THR A 26 9.37 5.62 -1.79
N ASP A 27 9.83 6.00 -0.60
CA ASP A 27 9.84 7.42 -0.18
C ASP A 27 10.59 8.32 -1.20
N GLN A 28 11.43 7.75 -2.05
CA GLN A 28 12.14 8.46 -3.13
C GLN A 28 11.23 8.95 -4.25
N SER A 29 10.16 8.24 -4.56
CA SER A 29 9.25 8.58 -5.66
C SER A 29 8.50 9.90 -5.43
N PHE A 30 8.24 10.27 -4.17
CA PHE A 30 7.56 11.53 -3.87
C PHE A 30 8.42 12.77 -4.18
N GLY A 31 9.73 12.70 -3.96
CA GLY A 31 10.65 13.75 -4.37
C GLY A 31 10.77 13.87 -5.89
N GLU A 32 10.75 12.76 -6.62
CA GLU A 32 10.74 12.78 -8.08
C GLU A 32 9.50 13.49 -8.63
N ILE A 33 8.34 13.35 -8.00
CA ILE A 33 7.13 14.10 -8.36
C ILE A 33 7.41 15.60 -8.24
N LEU A 34 7.93 16.08 -7.10
CA LEU A 34 8.24 17.49 -6.90
C LEU A 34 9.27 17.98 -7.93
N ALA A 35 10.34 17.22 -8.17
CA ALA A 35 11.37 17.58 -9.15
C ALA A 35 10.81 17.76 -10.59
N THR A 36 9.69 17.09 -10.93
CA THR A 36 9.06 17.30 -12.25
C THR A 36 8.21 18.56 -12.35
N MET A 37 8.02 19.28 -11.25
CA MET A 37 7.17 20.47 -11.19
C MET A 37 7.94 21.78 -11.45
N GLU A 38 9.25 21.73 -11.74
CA GLU A 38 10.11 22.90 -12.02
C GLU A 38 9.50 23.83 -13.10
N TRP A 39 8.82 23.24 -14.11
CA TRP A 39 8.17 24.03 -15.17
C TRP A 39 7.04 24.94 -14.70
N LEU A 40 6.51 24.71 -13.48
CA LEU A 40 5.53 25.56 -12.80
C LEU A 40 6.18 26.75 -12.06
N LYS A 41 7.51 26.86 -12.13
CA LYS A 41 8.30 27.87 -11.43
C LYS A 41 8.09 27.88 -9.91
N ILE A 42 7.82 26.72 -9.37
CA ILE A 42 7.75 26.47 -7.93
C ILE A 42 9.19 26.35 -7.42
N HIS A 43 9.50 27.01 -6.34
CA HIS A 43 10.78 26.91 -5.64
C HIS A 43 10.63 26.35 -4.23
N ASN A 44 9.40 26.39 -3.71
CA ASN A 44 9.09 25.81 -2.42
C ASN A 44 7.80 25.00 -2.53
N ALA A 45 7.89 23.73 -2.15
CA ALA A 45 6.76 22.81 -2.15
C ALA A 45 6.87 21.79 -1.02
N PHE A 46 5.73 21.40 -0.48
CA PHE A 46 5.62 20.42 0.59
C PHE A 46 4.50 19.46 0.27
N LEU A 47 4.83 18.17 0.08
CA LEU A 47 3.87 17.13 -0.21
C LEU A 47 3.54 16.36 1.07
N TYR A 48 2.34 16.57 1.57
CA TYR A 48 1.80 15.89 2.74
C TYR A 48 0.78 14.84 2.31
N ILE A 49 0.93 13.63 2.82
CA ILE A 49 0.01 12.51 2.59
C ILE A 49 -0.62 12.11 3.91
N TYR A 50 -1.90 11.77 3.92
CA TYR A 50 -2.57 11.20 5.08
C TYR A 50 -2.16 9.74 5.25
N GLU A 51 -2.02 9.30 6.50
CA GLU A 51 -1.73 7.90 6.82
C GLU A 51 -2.88 7.01 6.36
N GLU A 52 -4.10 7.49 6.55
CA GLU A 52 -5.33 6.91 5.99
C GLU A 52 -6.11 7.99 5.24
N PRO A 53 -6.64 7.70 4.04
CA PRO A 53 -7.45 8.66 3.31
C PRO A 53 -8.70 9.07 4.09
N VAL A 54 -9.05 10.34 4.01
CA VAL A 54 -10.20 10.90 4.73
C VAL A 54 -11.40 10.99 3.79
N ILE A 55 -12.53 10.43 4.22
CA ILE A 55 -13.79 10.57 3.50
C ILE A 55 -14.30 12.00 3.73
N HIS A 56 -14.64 12.68 2.65
CA HIS A 56 -15.29 13.99 2.70
C HIS A 56 -16.62 13.94 1.92
N LEU A 57 -17.69 13.88 2.65
CA LEU A 57 -19.04 13.97 2.11
C LEU A 57 -19.47 15.45 2.07
N ASN A 58 -20.11 15.85 0.98
CA ASN A 58 -20.51 17.25 0.72
C ASN A 58 -21.39 17.91 1.80
N HIS A 59 -21.86 17.16 2.80
CA HIS A 59 -22.76 17.63 3.84
C HIS A 59 -22.14 17.62 5.24
N GLU A 60 -20.90 17.17 5.38
CA GLU A 60 -20.23 17.10 6.68
C GLU A 60 -19.10 18.15 6.78
N LEU A 61 -18.90 18.68 7.99
CA LEU A 61 -17.77 19.55 8.26
C LEU A 61 -16.48 18.75 8.11
N PHE A 62 -15.63 19.17 7.19
CA PHE A 62 -14.33 18.57 7.00
C PHE A 62 -13.50 18.66 8.28
N GLN A 63 -13.10 17.50 8.80
CA GLN A 63 -12.18 17.39 9.92
C GLN A 63 -10.79 17.02 9.40
N MET A 64 -9.87 17.97 9.48
CA MET A 64 -8.49 17.71 9.12
C MET A 64 -7.85 16.75 10.12
N PRO A 65 -7.18 15.67 9.67
CA PRO A 65 -6.45 14.78 10.56
C PRO A 65 -5.41 15.55 11.38
N GLU A 66 -5.22 15.16 12.65
CA GLU A 66 -4.25 15.79 13.54
C GLU A 66 -2.81 15.67 13.05
N GLN A 67 -2.51 14.61 12.31
CA GLN A 67 -1.19 14.28 11.81
C GLN A 67 -1.20 14.01 10.30
N LEU A 68 -0.13 14.47 9.66
CA LEU A 68 0.15 14.22 8.24
C LEU A 68 1.58 13.70 8.09
N LEU A 69 1.83 12.99 7.00
CA LEU A 69 3.16 12.52 6.62
C LEU A 69 3.73 13.45 5.56
N LEU A 70 4.74 14.23 5.93
CA LEU A 70 5.53 14.99 4.95
C LEU A 70 6.43 14.01 4.19
N LYS A 71 6.07 13.70 2.96
CA LYS A 71 6.80 12.71 2.13
C LYS A 71 7.99 13.32 1.41
N ALA A 72 7.81 14.50 0.87
CA ALA A 72 8.87 15.22 0.17
C ALA A 72 8.71 16.74 0.37
N SER A 73 9.82 17.45 0.28
CA SER A 73 9.84 18.90 0.26
C SER A 73 10.81 19.43 -0.78
N GLU A 74 10.48 20.58 -1.33
CA GLU A 74 11.35 21.38 -2.17
C GLU A 74 11.54 22.73 -1.50
N LEU A 75 12.79 23.11 -1.28
CA LEU A 75 13.16 24.40 -0.69
C LEU A 75 14.23 25.06 -1.56
N HIS A 76 13.91 26.27 -2.06
CA HIS A 76 14.80 27.03 -2.95
C HIS A 76 15.27 26.23 -4.17
N GLY A 77 14.40 25.36 -4.72
CA GLY A 77 14.69 24.50 -5.85
C GLY A 77 15.47 23.21 -5.50
N ASN A 78 15.73 22.95 -4.22
CA ASN A 78 16.35 21.70 -3.77
C ASN A 78 15.27 20.75 -3.27
N VAL A 79 15.16 19.61 -3.90
CA VAL A 79 14.19 18.55 -3.54
C VAL A 79 14.81 17.58 -2.57
N GLU A 80 14.10 17.32 -1.47
CA GLU A 80 14.49 16.35 -0.45
C GLU A 80 13.35 15.35 -0.19
N ASN A 81 13.69 14.07 -0.17
CA ASN A 81 12.81 13.03 0.36
C ASN A 81 12.94 12.96 1.87
N ILE A 82 11.81 12.97 2.56
CA ILE A 82 11.81 12.99 4.03
C ILE A 82 11.89 11.56 4.55
N PRO A 83 12.93 11.21 5.32
CA PRO A 83 13.04 9.88 5.93
C PRO A 83 11.82 9.55 6.81
N ALA A 84 11.40 8.29 6.85
CA ALA A 84 10.19 7.84 7.54
C ALA A 84 10.10 8.32 9.00
N ILE A 85 11.23 8.36 9.71
CA ILE A 85 11.31 8.80 11.10
C ILE A 85 10.95 10.30 11.29
N HIS A 86 11.08 11.12 10.23
CA HIS A 86 10.86 12.56 10.27
C HIS A 86 9.57 12.99 9.54
N GLN A 87 8.81 12.05 8.97
CA GLN A 87 7.62 12.37 8.16
C GLN A 87 6.44 12.88 8.99
N LYS A 88 6.22 12.37 10.20
CA LYS A 88 5.05 12.74 11.01
C LYS A 88 5.08 14.21 11.42
N LYS A 89 4.09 14.96 10.95
CA LYS A 89 3.90 16.40 11.26
C LYS A 89 2.51 16.62 11.82
N LYS A 90 2.41 17.52 12.82
CA LYS A 90 1.10 17.95 13.32
C LYS A 90 0.46 18.91 12.34
N ALA A 91 -0.82 18.73 12.02
CA ALA A 91 -1.56 19.56 11.07
C ALA A 91 -1.43 21.08 11.37
N LYS A 92 -1.50 21.49 12.64
CA LYS A 92 -1.35 22.88 13.07
C LYS A 92 0.03 23.51 12.77
N ASN A 93 1.00 22.69 12.37
CA ASN A 93 2.38 23.15 12.12
C ASN A 93 2.73 23.22 10.63
N ILE A 94 1.87 22.75 9.72
CA ILE A 94 2.15 22.67 8.27
C ILE A 94 2.37 24.06 7.64
N PHE A 95 1.79 25.12 8.23
CA PHE A 95 1.94 26.50 7.75
C PHE A 95 3.00 27.31 8.53
N ARG A 96 3.84 26.66 9.35
CA ARG A 96 4.91 27.36 10.09
C ARG A 96 6.19 27.43 9.26
N PHE A 97 6.13 28.10 8.13
CA PHE A 97 7.23 28.21 7.15
C PHE A 97 8.47 28.94 7.67
N SER A 98 8.34 29.82 8.67
CA SER A 98 9.46 30.51 9.30
C SER A 98 10.51 29.55 9.91
N ARG A 99 10.09 28.36 10.31
CA ARG A 99 11.00 27.31 10.79
C ARG A 99 11.75 26.59 9.67
N LEU A 100 11.34 26.79 8.42
CA LEU A 100 11.89 26.17 7.23
C LEU A 100 12.83 27.13 6.47
N GLY A 101 13.16 28.30 7.04
CA GLY A 101 14.06 29.28 6.43
C GLY A 101 13.42 30.09 5.29
N MET A 102 12.10 30.01 5.13
CA MET A 102 11.38 30.79 4.13
C MET A 102 11.18 32.23 4.58
N SER A 103 11.15 33.16 3.62
CA SER A 103 10.86 34.58 3.93
C SER A 103 9.41 34.75 4.37
N ASP A 104 9.17 35.68 5.28
CA ASP A 104 7.82 36.00 5.81
C ASP A 104 6.83 36.52 4.76
N ARG A 105 7.25 36.70 3.50
CA ARG A 105 6.44 37.27 2.40
C ARG A 105 6.19 36.29 1.24
N ALA A 106 6.36 35.00 1.46
CA ALA A 106 6.03 34.00 0.44
C ALA A 106 4.51 33.77 0.37
N TRP A 107 3.95 33.87 -0.82
CA TRP A 107 2.57 33.50 -1.09
C TRP A 107 2.52 32.02 -1.40
N MET A 108 1.77 31.26 -0.61
CA MET A 108 1.61 29.82 -0.77
C MET A 108 0.16 29.47 -1.06
N VAL A 109 -0.03 28.44 -1.86
CA VAL A 109 -1.34 27.85 -2.13
C VAL A 109 -1.35 26.39 -1.64
N THR A 110 -2.51 25.96 -1.20
CA THR A 110 -2.74 24.56 -0.82
C THR A 110 -3.65 23.89 -1.85
N LEU A 111 -3.13 22.88 -2.52
CA LEU A 111 -3.89 22.04 -3.43
C LEU A 111 -4.30 20.76 -2.70
N LEU A 112 -5.58 20.47 -2.70
CA LEU A 112 -6.13 19.26 -2.09
C LEU A 112 -5.92 18.07 -3.03
N LEU A 113 -5.35 16.98 -2.54
CA LEU A 113 -5.14 15.75 -3.29
C LEU A 113 -6.37 14.85 -3.12
N TYR A 114 -7.36 15.09 -3.96
CA TYR A 114 -8.69 14.52 -3.85
C TYR A 114 -9.02 13.60 -5.03
N ALA A 115 -9.50 12.39 -4.76
CA ALA A 115 -9.99 11.48 -5.79
C ALA A 115 -11.30 10.81 -5.34
N ASN A 116 -12.35 11.03 -6.10
CA ASN A 116 -13.74 10.71 -5.75
C ASN A 116 -14.15 11.44 -4.45
N GLU A 117 -14.59 10.69 -3.42
CA GLU A 117 -14.99 11.22 -2.11
C GLU A 117 -13.88 11.10 -1.06
N MET A 118 -12.65 10.83 -1.49
CA MET A 118 -11.51 10.58 -0.60
C MET A 118 -10.43 11.63 -0.78
N LEU A 119 -9.99 12.22 0.31
CA LEU A 119 -8.84 13.11 0.38
C LEU A 119 -7.62 12.33 0.84
N TYR A 120 -6.58 12.29 0.00
CA TYR A 120 -5.36 11.52 0.22
C TYR A 120 -4.23 12.33 0.83
N GLY A 121 -4.29 13.65 0.71
CA GLY A 121 -3.25 14.54 1.22
C GLY A 121 -3.40 15.96 0.73
N ILE A 122 -2.35 16.74 0.86
CA ILE A 122 -2.27 18.12 0.40
C ILE A 122 -0.89 18.42 -0.18
N LEU A 123 -0.86 19.23 -1.22
CA LEU A 123 0.35 19.84 -1.73
C LEU A 123 0.31 21.35 -1.38
N VAL A 124 1.29 21.80 -0.64
CA VAL A 124 1.48 23.23 -0.31
C VAL A 124 2.66 23.73 -1.11
N CYS A 125 2.48 24.71 -1.99
CA CYS A 125 3.53 25.20 -2.86
C CYS A 125 3.42 26.71 -3.10
N ASP A 126 4.47 27.30 -3.70
CA ASP A 126 4.47 28.69 -4.11
C ASP A 126 3.29 28.99 -5.04
N LEU A 127 2.65 30.13 -4.81
CA LEU A 127 1.61 30.63 -5.69
C LEU A 127 2.26 31.33 -6.90
N THR A 128 2.19 30.65 -8.06
CA THR A 128 2.67 31.17 -9.34
C THR A 128 1.52 31.26 -10.36
N ASP A 129 1.70 32.01 -11.43
CA ASP A 129 0.72 32.09 -12.53
C ASP A 129 0.49 30.71 -13.15
N GLU A 130 1.55 29.90 -13.26
CA GLU A 130 1.49 28.56 -13.78
C GLU A 130 0.69 27.62 -12.84
N VAL A 131 0.83 27.77 -11.54
CA VAL A 131 0.03 27.00 -10.55
C VAL A 131 -1.43 27.41 -10.58
N LEU A 132 -1.73 28.69 -10.78
CA LEU A 132 -3.12 29.15 -10.96
C LEU A 132 -3.75 28.56 -12.24
N GLU A 133 -2.97 28.43 -13.32
CA GLU A 133 -3.45 27.89 -14.59
C GLU A 133 -3.57 26.35 -14.59
N TYR A 134 -2.61 25.64 -13.98
CA TYR A 134 -2.48 24.18 -14.07
C TYR A 134 -2.65 23.43 -12.74
N GLY A 135 -2.90 24.12 -11.63
CA GLY A 135 -2.94 23.53 -10.28
C GLY A 135 -4.01 22.44 -10.11
N GLU A 136 -5.19 22.63 -10.72
CA GLU A 136 -6.24 21.61 -10.71
C GLU A 136 -5.81 20.33 -11.44
N PHE A 137 -5.22 20.47 -12.62
CA PHE A 137 -4.66 19.35 -13.36
C PHE A 137 -3.61 18.62 -12.53
N LEU A 138 -2.67 19.35 -11.92
CA LEU A 138 -1.61 18.81 -11.08
C LEU A 138 -2.18 18.04 -9.90
N SER A 139 -3.11 18.65 -9.17
CA SER A 139 -3.80 18.03 -8.04
C SER A 139 -4.46 16.71 -8.43
N ASN A 140 -5.20 16.70 -9.54
CA ASN A 140 -5.89 15.50 -10.02
C ASN A 140 -4.92 14.37 -10.39
N GLN A 141 -3.79 14.69 -11.04
CA GLN A 141 -2.79 13.68 -11.43
C GLN A 141 -2.07 13.09 -10.21
N ILE A 142 -1.64 13.93 -9.28
CA ILE A 142 -0.99 13.46 -8.04
C ILE A 142 -1.99 12.65 -7.20
N SER A 143 -3.23 13.09 -7.09
CA SER A 143 -4.29 12.37 -6.37
C SER A 143 -4.52 10.97 -6.94
N ALA A 144 -4.56 10.85 -8.28
CA ALA A 144 -4.72 9.56 -8.95
C ALA A 144 -3.53 8.62 -8.64
N ALA A 145 -2.29 9.15 -8.69
CA ALA A 145 -1.10 8.38 -8.37
C ALA A 145 -1.09 7.91 -6.89
N VAL A 146 -1.39 8.81 -5.95
CA VAL A 146 -1.44 8.48 -4.51
C VAL A 146 -2.56 7.48 -4.23
N LYS A 147 -3.73 7.63 -4.85
CA LYS A 147 -4.83 6.65 -4.77
C LYS A 147 -4.37 5.28 -5.25
N MET A 148 -3.68 5.21 -6.39
CA MET A 148 -3.17 3.95 -6.93
C MET A 148 -2.20 3.27 -5.97
N LEU A 149 -1.27 4.03 -5.37
CA LEU A 149 -0.34 3.50 -4.35
C LEU A 149 -1.07 2.95 -3.13
N ASN A 150 -2.08 3.66 -2.66
CA ASN A 150 -2.88 3.21 -1.52
C ASN A 150 -3.60 1.89 -1.84
N LEU A 151 -4.19 1.77 -3.04
CA LEU A 151 -4.84 0.55 -3.49
C LEU A 151 -3.86 -0.62 -3.61
N LEU A 152 -2.65 -0.39 -4.15
CA LEU A 152 -1.62 -1.42 -4.25
C LEU A 152 -1.19 -1.90 -2.87
N LYS A 153 -0.93 -0.99 -1.94
CA LYS A 153 -0.57 -1.32 -0.57
C LYS A 153 -1.67 -2.16 0.12
N ASN A 154 -2.93 -1.72 0.02
CA ASN A 154 -4.05 -2.45 0.60
C ASN A 154 -4.19 -3.87 0.00
N ASN A 155 -3.97 -4.02 -1.32
CA ASN A 155 -3.98 -5.33 -1.96
C ASN A 155 -2.86 -6.24 -1.44
N GLU A 156 -1.64 -5.73 -1.27
CA GLU A 156 -0.52 -6.49 -0.70
C GLU A 156 -0.83 -6.94 0.74
N ASP A 157 -1.40 -6.07 1.57
CA ASP A 157 -1.78 -6.39 2.95
C ASP A 157 -2.89 -7.46 3.00
N ILE A 158 -3.92 -7.35 2.15
CA ILE A 158 -5.00 -8.35 2.03
C ILE A 158 -4.43 -9.70 1.55
N GLN A 159 -3.55 -9.69 0.55
CA GLN A 159 -2.93 -10.90 0.04
C GLN A 159 -2.14 -11.62 1.12
N LYS A 160 -1.36 -10.88 1.91
CA LYS A 160 -0.59 -11.44 3.03
C LYS A 160 -1.51 -12.06 4.10
N GLN A 161 -2.59 -11.37 4.48
CA GLN A 161 -3.58 -11.90 5.43
C GLN A 161 -4.25 -13.17 4.91
N LEU A 162 -4.53 -13.22 3.60
CA LEU A 162 -5.11 -14.42 2.97
C LEU A 162 -4.14 -15.60 3.02
N GLU A 163 -2.86 -15.38 2.70
CA GLU A 163 -1.83 -16.42 2.77
C GLU A 163 -1.67 -16.97 4.20
N GLU A 164 -1.63 -16.09 5.21
CA GLU A 164 -1.59 -16.49 6.63
C GLU A 164 -2.82 -17.30 7.03
N SER A 165 -4.01 -16.89 6.60
CA SER A 165 -5.26 -17.61 6.88
C SER A 165 -5.31 -18.99 6.20
N LEU A 166 -4.83 -19.09 4.97
CA LEU A 166 -4.73 -20.36 4.24
C LEU A 166 -3.73 -21.32 4.91
N TYR A 167 -2.63 -20.80 5.43
CA TYR A 167 -1.67 -21.60 6.19
C TYR A 167 -2.30 -22.21 7.44
N VAL A 168 -2.97 -21.40 8.26
CA VAL A 168 -3.66 -21.85 9.48
C VAL A 168 -4.76 -22.87 9.17
N LEU A 169 -5.55 -22.63 8.11
CA LEU A 169 -6.57 -23.59 7.67
C LEU A 169 -5.96 -24.92 7.28
N LYS A 170 -4.84 -24.93 6.59
CA LYS A 170 -4.15 -26.14 6.17
C LYS A 170 -3.61 -26.93 7.36
N GLU A 171 -3.03 -26.26 8.34
CA GLU A 171 -2.58 -26.90 9.59
C GLU A 171 -3.75 -27.53 10.35
N ASN A 172 -4.83 -26.78 10.55
CA ASN A 172 -6.02 -27.28 11.23
C ASN A 172 -6.62 -28.50 10.50
N ASN A 173 -6.67 -28.49 9.17
CA ASN A 173 -7.15 -29.62 8.39
C ASN A 173 -6.27 -30.87 8.57
N LEU A 174 -4.94 -30.71 8.58
CA LEU A 174 -4.00 -31.81 8.83
C LEU A 174 -4.18 -32.40 10.23
N GLU A 175 -4.39 -31.53 11.23
CA GLU A 175 -4.66 -31.96 12.60
C GLU A 175 -5.99 -32.73 12.70
N LEU A 176 -7.06 -32.19 12.10
CA LEU A 176 -8.38 -32.85 12.05
C LEU A 176 -8.31 -34.20 11.30
N GLU A 177 -7.58 -34.28 10.20
CA GLU A 177 -7.36 -35.54 9.49
C GLU A 177 -6.64 -36.58 10.38
N THR A 178 -5.61 -36.11 11.11
CA THR A 178 -4.86 -36.99 12.03
C THR A 178 -5.74 -37.49 13.18
N LEU A 179 -6.51 -36.61 13.80
CA LEU A 179 -7.47 -36.96 14.86
C LEU A 179 -8.57 -37.87 14.33
N SER A 180 -9.05 -37.64 13.11
CA SER A 180 -10.09 -38.51 12.47
C SER A 180 -9.62 -39.93 12.16
N LYS A 181 -8.31 -40.21 12.12
CA LYS A 181 -7.70 -41.50 11.81
C LYS A 181 -7.23 -42.27 13.05
N LYS A 182 -7.23 -41.65 14.22
CA LYS A 182 -6.82 -42.24 15.51
C LYS A 182 -8.02 -42.48 16.41
N ASP A 183 -7.92 -43.55 17.20
CA ASP A 183 -8.81 -43.75 18.34
C ASP A 183 -8.36 -42.88 19.49
N PRO A 184 -9.23 -42.05 20.07
CA PRO A 184 -8.86 -41.09 21.09
C PRO A 184 -8.48 -41.72 22.45
N LEU A 185 -8.92 -42.97 22.71
CA LEU A 185 -8.64 -43.68 23.95
C LEU A 185 -7.36 -44.52 23.82
N ALA A 186 -7.23 -45.26 22.73
CA ALA A 186 -6.12 -46.21 22.54
C ALA A 186 -4.89 -45.55 21.87
N GLY A 187 -5.02 -44.37 21.22
CA GLY A 187 -3.93 -43.71 20.50
C GLY A 187 -3.45 -44.39 19.22
N ILE A 188 -4.06 -45.54 18.84
CA ILE A 188 -3.79 -46.29 17.62
C ILE A 188 -4.72 -45.84 16.49
N CYS A 189 -4.51 -46.37 15.28
CA CYS A 189 -5.42 -46.12 14.17
C CYS A 189 -6.81 -46.66 14.47
N ASN A 190 -7.83 -45.82 14.28
CA ASN A 190 -9.20 -46.29 14.23
C ASN A 190 -9.48 -47.07 12.92
N ARG A 191 -10.69 -47.57 12.74
CA ARG A 191 -11.06 -48.34 11.56
C ARG A 191 -10.75 -47.60 10.25
N ARG A 192 -11.04 -46.30 10.17
CA ARG A 192 -10.81 -45.50 8.98
C ARG A 192 -9.31 -45.36 8.71
N GLY A 193 -8.54 -45.01 9.73
CA GLY A 193 -7.09 -44.90 9.63
C GLY A 193 -6.41 -46.20 9.23
N LEU A 194 -6.89 -47.36 9.79
CA LEU A 194 -6.37 -48.67 9.42
C LEU A 194 -6.51 -48.96 7.90
N PHE A 195 -7.69 -48.76 7.33
CA PHE A 195 -7.89 -49.00 5.90
C PHE A 195 -7.05 -48.08 5.02
N GLU A 196 -6.96 -46.82 5.40
CA GLU A 196 -6.21 -45.79 4.64
C GLU A 196 -4.69 -46.08 4.62
N TYR A 197 -4.14 -46.67 5.71
CA TYR A 197 -2.74 -47.10 5.75
C TYR A 197 -2.53 -48.50 5.12
N ALA A 198 -3.46 -49.41 5.30
CA ALA A 198 -3.32 -50.81 4.82
C ALA A 198 -3.45 -50.92 3.30
N GLU A 199 -4.34 -50.13 2.66
CA GLU A 199 -4.60 -50.21 1.24
C GLU A 199 -3.37 -49.91 0.37
N PRO A 200 -2.61 -48.83 0.59
CA PRO A 200 -1.35 -48.59 -0.12
C PRO A 200 -0.28 -49.65 0.12
N MET A 201 -0.22 -50.23 1.35
CA MET A 201 0.71 -51.30 1.67
C MET A 201 0.35 -52.58 0.92
N LEU A 202 -0.94 -52.92 0.88
CA LEU A 202 -1.45 -54.06 0.12
C LEU A 202 -1.15 -53.96 -1.38
N ASN A 203 -1.36 -52.75 -1.94
CA ASN A 203 -1.08 -52.47 -3.34
C ASN A 203 0.43 -52.58 -3.66
N LYS A 204 1.30 -52.08 -2.77
CA LYS A 204 2.76 -52.26 -2.88
C LYS A 204 3.18 -53.74 -2.80
N ALA A 205 2.59 -54.52 -1.90
CA ALA A 205 2.87 -55.92 -1.77
C ALA A 205 2.44 -56.71 -3.03
N ARG A 206 1.26 -56.41 -3.58
CA ARG A 206 0.78 -56.97 -4.83
C ARG A 206 1.71 -56.63 -6.00
N ALA A 207 2.11 -55.40 -6.15
CA ALA A 207 3.01 -54.98 -7.23
C ALA A 207 4.41 -55.61 -7.12
N ALA A 208 4.86 -55.93 -5.91
CA ALA A 208 6.14 -56.56 -5.64
C ALA A 208 6.06 -58.11 -5.54
N GLU A 209 4.89 -58.73 -5.80
CA GLU A 209 4.62 -60.17 -5.63
C GLU A 209 5.01 -60.71 -4.24
N LYS A 210 4.84 -59.87 -3.20
CA LYS A 210 5.16 -60.19 -1.81
C LYS A 210 3.91 -60.57 -1.04
N THR A 211 4.10 -61.41 -0.02
CA THR A 211 3.04 -61.80 0.91
C THR A 211 2.71 -60.64 1.85
N PHE A 212 1.42 -60.40 2.05
CA PHE A 212 0.90 -59.46 3.02
C PHE A 212 0.18 -60.24 4.11
N LEU A 213 0.61 -60.09 5.37
CA LEU A 213 0.03 -60.79 6.53
C LEU A 213 -0.86 -59.81 7.32
N VAL A 214 -2.08 -60.22 7.62
CA VAL A 214 -3.00 -59.49 8.50
C VAL A 214 -3.25 -60.31 9.75
N LEU A 215 -2.98 -59.71 10.92
CA LEU A 215 -3.30 -60.33 12.23
C LEU A 215 -4.53 -59.62 12.81
N TYR A 216 -5.52 -60.40 13.15
CA TYR A 216 -6.69 -59.94 13.91
C TYR A 216 -6.63 -60.51 15.32
N ALA A 217 -6.69 -59.66 16.33
CA ALA A 217 -6.70 -60.08 17.74
C ALA A 217 -7.91 -59.46 18.43
N ASP A 218 -8.65 -60.26 19.17
CA ASP A 218 -9.75 -59.82 20.03
C ASP A 218 -9.43 -60.23 21.48
N MET A 219 -9.66 -59.29 22.42
CA MET A 219 -9.47 -59.55 23.81
C MET A 219 -10.83 -59.86 24.42
N ASN A 220 -11.07 -61.12 24.69
CA ASN A 220 -12.25 -61.51 25.49
C ASN A 220 -12.02 -61.20 26.98
N ASN A 221 -12.93 -60.55 27.59
CA ASN A 221 -12.98 -60.40 29.06
C ASN A 221 -13.42 -61.70 29.73
#